data_a3c681b251d1f147a31b30de65097ab0
#
_entry.id   a3c681b251d1f147a31b30de65097ab0
#
_cell.length_a   1.000
_cell.length_b   1.000
_cell.length_c   1.000
_cell.angle_alpha   90.00
_cell.angle_beta   90.00
_cell.angle_gamma   90.00
#
_symmetry.space_group_name_H-M   'P 1'
#
loop_
_entity.id
_entity.type
_entity.pdbx_description
1 polymer ?
#
loop_
_entity_poly.entity_id
_entity_poly.type
_entity_poly.pdbx_seq_one_letter_code
_entity_poly.pdbx_strand_id
1 'polypeptide(L)'
;MIRKLAVATVLTALAVPAFADDCAVTIEGTDQMTFNLKNIDVKKSCEAFTVTLKHVGTLPAAAMGHNWVLAKSDDYLPVAQEGAALGLDKNYVNDADERVIAHTSVVGGGEETSVTFDVSKLEEGQDYTYFCSFPGHFALMNGSLKLVD
;
A
#
# COMPACT_ATOMS: atom_id res chain seq x y z
N MET A 1 27.23 -59.82 23.88
CA MET A 1 26.21 -59.34 22.91
C MET A 1 25.63 -58.07 23.43
N ILE A 2 26.04 -56.87 22.90
CA ILE A 2 25.57 -55.51 23.35
C ILE A 2 24.57 -55.03 22.33
N ARG A 3 23.27 -54.97 22.69
CA ARG A 3 22.21 -54.39 21.86
C ARG A 3 22.27 -52.87 21.99
N LYS A 4 22.62 -52.20 20.90
CA LYS A 4 22.52 -50.73 20.79
C LYS A 4 21.06 -50.35 20.54
N LEU A 5 20.39 -49.66 21.48
CA LEU A 5 19.13 -49.00 21.26
C LEU A 5 19.39 -47.67 20.51
N ALA A 6 18.82 -47.55 19.33
CA ALA A 6 18.77 -46.29 18.61
C ALA A 6 17.52 -45.50 19.07
N VAL A 7 17.71 -44.36 19.71
CA VAL A 7 16.63 -43.45 20.05
C VAL A 7 16.39 -42.53 18.82
N ALA A 8 15.26 -42.70 18.17
CA ALA A 8 14.82 -41.81 17.09
C ALA A 8 14.11 -40.61 17.70
N THR A 9 14.74 -39.44 17.62
CA THR A 9 14.13 -38.17 18.02
C THR A 9 13.22 -37.68 16.90
N VAL A 10 11.91 -37.71 17.12
CA VAL A 10 10.92 -37.14 16.20
C VAL A 10 10.84 -35.65 16.45
N LEU A 11 11.35 -34.85 15.52
CA LEU A 11 11.17 -33.38 15.50
C LEU A 11 9.77 -33.08 14.99
N THR A 12 8.83 -32.75 15.88
CA THR A 12 7.53 -32.20 15.51
C THR A 12 7.68 -30.71 15.16
N ALA A 13 7.63 -30.39 13.86
CA ALA A 13 7.52 -29.02 13.39
C ALA A 13 6.13 -28.49 13.74
N LEU A 14 6.04 -27.55 14.67
CA LEU A 14 4.84 -26.78 14.94
C LEU A 14 4.62 -25.81 13.76
N ALA A 15 3.62 -26.11 12.91
CA ALA A 15 3.14 -25.18 11.92
C ALA A 15 2.42 -24.03 12.66
N VAL A 16 3.05 -22.85 12.69
CA VAL A 16 2.40 -21.62 13.15
C VAL A 16 1.37 -21.25 12.08
N PRO A 17 0.06 -21.10 12.42
CA PRO A 17 -0.91 -20.60 11.46
C PRO A 17 -0.50 -19.19 11.06
N ALA A 18 -0.32 -18.94 9.75
CA ALA A 18 -0.20 -17.60 9.20
C ALA A 18 -1.58 -16.96 9.32
N PHE A 19 -1.77 -16.13 10.33
CA PHE A 19 -2.93 -15.23 10.37
C PHE A 19 -2.76 -14.24 9.22
N ALA A 20 -3.78 -14.12 8.36
CA ALA A 20 -3.87 -12.98 7.45
C ALA A 20 -3.80 -11.72 8.32
N ASP A 21 -2.85 -10.84 8.03
CA ASP A 21 -2.68 -9.61 8.81
C ASP A 21 -3.84 -8.67 8.48
N ASP A 22 -4.82 -8.61 9.38
CA ASP A 22 -5.98 -7.73 9.25
C ASP A 22 -5.61 -6.23 9.17
N CYS A 23 -4.34 -5.91 9.45
CA CYS A 23 -3.79 -4.56 9.44
C CYS A 23 -2.86 -4.30 8.25
N ALA A 24 -3.03 -5.06 7.16
CA ALA A 24 -2.26 -4.89 5.93
C ALA A 24 -3.11 -5.20 4.70
N VAL A 25 -2.75 -4.60 3.57
CA VAL A 25 -3.35 -4.86 2.27
C VAL A 25 -2.30 -4.84 1.16
N THR A 26 -2.47 -5.71 0.18
CA THR A 26 -1.73 -5.62 -1.08
C THR A 26 -2.65 -5.09 -2.16
N ILE A 27 -2.22 -4.04 -2.85
CA ILE A 27 -2.89 -3.45 -3.99
C ILE A 27 -2.01 -3.59 -5.24
N GLU A 28 -2.62 -3.89 -6.38
CA GLU A 28 -1.92 -4.07 -7.64
C GLU A 28 -2.24 -2.92 -8.60
N GLY A 29 -1.20 -2.35 -9.21
CA GLY A 29 -1.29 -1.39 -10.30
C GLY A 29 -0.91 -2.04 -11.63
N THR A 30 -1.55 -1.62 -12.73
CA THR A 30 -1.37 -2.20 -14.06
C THR A 30 -0.94 -1.19 -15.11
N ASP A 31 -0.40 -1.65 -16.24
CA ASP A 31 -0.09 -0.79 -17.40
C ASP A 31 -1.32 -0.13 -18.04
N GLN A 32 -2.56 -0.47 -17.59
CA GLN A 32 -3.81 0.17 -17.99
C GLN A 32 -4.24 1.29 -17.05
N MET A 33 -3.35 1.77 -16.17
CA MET A 33 -3.66 2.80 -15.17
C MET A 33 -4.85 2.42 -14.29
N THR A 34 -4.84 1.20 -13.73
CA THR A 34 -5.89 0.72 -12.84
C THR A 34 -5.31 0.14 -11.55
N PHE A 35 -6.03 0.34 -10.44
CA PHE A 35 -5.86 -0.44 -9.23
C PHE A 35 -6.87 -1.58 -9.19
N ASN A 36 -6.45 -2.76 -8.72
CA ASN A 36 -7.33 -3.93 -8.55
C ASN A 36 -8.34 -3.77 -7.41
N LEU A 37 -8.08 -2.89 -6.44
CA LEU A 37 -8.99 -2.55 -5.36
C LEU A 37 -9.56 -1.15 -5.57
N LYS A 38 -10.83 -0.97 -5.20
CA LYS A 38 -11.51 0.34 -5.22
C LYS A 38 -11.91 0.81 -3.82
N ASN A 39 -11.88 -0.10 -2.85
CA ASN A 39 -12.17 0.19 -1.45
C ASN A 39 -11.17 -0.52 -0.56
N ILE A 40 -10.70 0.16 0.47
CA ILE A 40 -9.84 -0.39 1.52
C ILE A 40 -10.51 -0.05 2.86
N ASP A 41 -10.77 -1.07 3.66
CA ASP A 41 -11.27 -0.91 5.03
C ASP A 41 -10.10 -1.08 6.01
N VAL A 42 -9.91 -0.11 6.88
CA VAL A 42 -8.90 -0.11 7.94
C VAL A 42 -9.60 -0.27 9.27
N LYS A 43 -9.28 -1.32 10.02
CA LYS A 43 -9.88 -1.56 11.33
C LYS A 43 -9.33 -0.61 12.38
N LYS A 44 -10.20 -0.02 13.20
CA LYS A 44 -9.82 0.82 14.36
C LYS A 44 -8.94 0.07 15.37
N SER A 45 -9.03 -1.26 15.40
CA SER A 45 -8.20 -2.10 16.26
C SER A 45 -6.74 -2.19 15.84
N CYS A 46 -6.40 -1.75 14.63
CA CYS A 46 -5.02 -1.67 14.15
C CYS A 46 -4.32 -0.44 14.74
N GLU A 47 -3.14 -0.59 15.31
CA GLU A 47 -2.29 0.54 15.70
C GLU A 47 -1.65 1.18 14.46
N ALA A 48 -1.18 0.34 13.54
CA ALA A 48 -0.59 0.74 12.26
C ALA A 48 -1.18 -0.10 11.12
N PHE A 49 -1.20 0.46 9.91
CA PHE A 49 -1.71 -0.22 8.72
C PHE A 49 -0.66 -0.18 7.61
N THR A 50 -0.42 -1.31 6.97
CA THR A 50 0.57 -1.44 5.89
C THR A 50 -0.12 -1.62 4.55
N VAL A 51 0.26 -0.79 3.58
CA VAL A 51 -0.13 -0.94 2.18
C VAL A 51 1.09 -1.34 1.37
N THR A 52 1.00 -2.49 0.68
CA THR A 52 2.00 -2.93 -0.29
C THR A 52 1.44 -2.73 -1.69
N LEU A 53 2.11 -1.88 -2.47
CA LEU A 53 1.80 -1.68 -3.88
C LEU A 53 2.69 -2.58 -4.74
N LYS A 54 2.07 -3.37 -5.62
CA LYS A 54 2.75 -4.18 -6.65
C LYS A 54 2.41 -3.64 -8.03
N HIS A 55 3.41 -3.36 -8.85
CA HIS A 55 3.17 -3.05 -10.25
C HIS A 55 3.23 -4.34 -11.07
N VAL A 56 2.06 -4.87 -11.42
CA VAL A 56 1.93 -6.16 -12.16
C VAL A 56 2.04 -6.00 -13.68
N GLY A 57 2.32 -4.78 -14.16
CA GLY A 57 2.65 -4.50 -15.54
C GLY A 57 4.12 -4.75 -15.89
N THR A 58 4.56 -4.23 -17.04
CA THR A 58 5.93 -4.41 -17.57
C THR A 58 6.62 -3.10 -17.93
N LEU A 59 5.89 -1.98 -17.94
CA LEU A 59 6.42 -0.69 -18.35
C LEU A 59 7.28 -0.05 -17.26
N PRO A 60 8.36 0.66 -17.63
CA PRO A 60 9.27 1.24 -16.65
C PRO A 60 8.64 2.41 -15.89
N ALA A 61 9.13 2.69 -14.69
CA ALA A 61 8.65 3.76 -13.80
C ALA A 61 8.57 5.14 -14.47
N ALA A 62 9.48 5.46 -15.38
CA ALA A 62 9.48 6.74 -16.09
C ALA A 62 8.31 6.91 -17.09
N ALA A 63 7.74 5.80 -17.58
CA ALA A 63 6.66 5.81 -18.57
C ALA A 63 5.29 5.48 -17.98
N MET A 64 5.24 4.58 -16.98
CA MET A 64 4.02 4.05 -16.38
C MET A 64 4.23 3.75 -14.89
N GLY A 65 4.97 4.62 -14.19
CA GLY A 65 5.21 4.46 -12.77
C GLY A 65 3.94 4.60 -11.94
N HIS A 66 3.85 3.86 -10.84
CA HIS A 66 2.75 3.94 -9.91
C HIS A 66 3.27 4.15 -8.49
N ASN A 67 2.57 4.97 -7.75
CA ASN A 67 2.64 5.07 -6.31
C ASN A 67 1.23 4.94 -5.71
N TRP A 68 1.18 4.84 -4.40
CA TRP A 68 -0.04 4.89 -3.62
C TRP A 68 0.06 6.07 -2.65
N VAL A 69 -0.87 6.99 -2.71
CA VAL A 69 -0.91 8.21 -1.88
C VAL A 69 -2.26 8.27 -1.19
N LEU A 70 -2.30 8.65 0.09
CA LEU A 70 -3.51 8.78 0.88
C LEU A 70 -3.70 10.22 1.34
N ALA A 71 -4.90 10.76 1.12
CA ALA A 71 -5.34 12.07 1.59
C ALA A 71 -6.82 12.04 2.01
N LYS A 72 -7.29 13.08 2.70
CA LYS A 72 -8.74 13.30 2.86
C LYS A 72 -9.36 13.50 1.47
N SER A 73 -10.60 13.04 1.27
CA SER A 73 -11.24 13.09 -0.05
C SER A 73 -11.38 14.50 -0.60
N ASP A 74 -11.53 15.49 0.27
CA ASP A 74 -11.61 16.91 -0.14
C ASP A 74 -10.25 17.47 -0.62
N ASP A 75 -9.14 16.88 -0.17
CA ASP A 75 -7.77 17.31 -0.49
C ASP A 75 -7.14 16.53 -1.66
N TYR A 76 -7.72 15.41 -2.04
CA TYR A 76 -7.12 14.47 -2.99
C TYR A 76 -6.74 15.13 -4.33
N LEU A 77 -7.64 15.89 -4.96
CA LEU A 77 -7.37 16.52 -6.27
C LEU A 77 -6.27 17.57 -6.22
N PRO A 78 -6.28 18.54 -5.27
CA PRO A 78 -5.19 19.48 -5.12
C PRO A 78 -3.84 18.79 -4.87
N VAL A 79 -3.80 17.81 -3.95
CA VAL A 79 -2.57 17.07 -3.64
C VAL A 79 -2.03 16.32 -4.87
N ALA A 80 -2.92 15.65 -5.63
CA ALA A 80 -2.54 14.93 -6.84
C ALA A 80 -1.99 15.86 -7.93
N GLN A 81 -2.60 17.01 -8.15
CA GLN A 81 -2.18 17.98 -9.18
C GLN A 81 -0.86 18.66 -8.82
N GLU A 82 -0.71 19.08 -7.57
CA GLU A 82 0.53 19.70 -7.07
C GLU A 82 1.67 18.70 -7.07
N GLY A 83 1.42 17.45 -6.63
CA GLY A 83 2.40 16.36 -6.64
C GLY A 83 2.89 16.01 -8.05
N ALA A 84 1.98 15.94 -9.03
CA ALA A 84 2.31 15.63 -10.42
C ALA A 84 3.35 16.60 -11.04
N ALA A 85 3.44 17.82 -10.53
CA ALA A 85 4.40 18.83 -11.00
C ALA A 85 5.82 18.65 -10.43
N LEU A 86 6.02 17.81 -9.39
CA LEU A 86 7.29 17.69 -8.66
C LEU A 86 8.29 16.74 -9.31
N GLY A 87 7.84 15.86 -10.19
CA GLY A 87 8.68 14.92 -10.91
C GLY A 87 8.94 13.59 -10.18
N LEU A 88 9.52 12.65 -10.92
CA LEU A 88 9.77 11.28 -10.48
C LEU A 88 10.73 11.21 -9.27
N ASP A 89 11.76 12.07 -9.25
CA ASP A 89 12.75 12.13 -8.15
C ASP A 89 12.12 12.49 -6.79
N LYS A 90 10.93 13.08 -6.82
CA LYS A 90 10.10 13.37 -5.63
C LYS A 90 8.90 12.43 -5.51
N ASN A 91 8.89 11.31 -6.23
CA ASN A 91 7.77 10.38 -6.27
C ASN A 91 6.42 11.06 -6.61
N TYR A 92 6.45 12.22 -7.27
CA TYR A 92 5.26 13.06 -7.53
C TYR A 92 4.46 13.38 -6.25
N VAL A 93 5.13 13.54 -5.10
CA VAL A 93 4.53 13.86 -3.80
C VAL A 93 5.36 14.93 -3.10
N ASN A 94 4.70 15.85 -2.42
CA ASN A 94 5.35 16.79 -1.51
C ASN A 94 5.34 16.22 -0.09
N ASP A 95 6.49 15.73 0.39
CA ASP A 95 6.64 15.15 1.73
C ASP A 95 6.35 16.16 2.87
N ALA A 96 6.43 17.46 2.59
CA ALA A 96 6.11 18.50 3.55
C ALA A 96 4.63 18.92 3.56
N ASP A 97 3.80 18.33 2.71
CA ASP A 97 2.38 18.62 2.64
C ASP A 97 1.62 17.83 3.71
N GLU A 98 1.11 18.52 4.72
CA GLU A 98 0.36 17.91 5.84
C GLU A 98 -0.95 17.22 5.40
N ARG A 99 -1.45 17.49 4.17
CA ARG A 99 -2.61 16.81 3.59
C ARG A 99 -2.28 15.36 3.16
N VAL A 100 -0.99 15.06 2.93
CA VAL A 100 -0.52 13.71 2.61
C VAL A 100 -0.38 12.89 3.89
N ILE A 101 -1.29 11.94 4.09
CA ILE A 101 -1.30 11.08 5.29
C ILE A 101 -0.20 10.02 5.22
N ALA A 102 -0.05 9.41 4.03
CA ALA A 102 0.96 8.40 3.75
C ALA A 102 1.16 8.27 2.23
N HIS A 103 2.34 7.83 1.80
CA HIS A 103 2.59 7.48 0.41
C HIS A 103 3.71 6.46 0.26
N THR A 104 3.71 5.73 -0.85
CA THR A 104 4.83 4.88 -1.28
C THR A 104 5.76 5.63 -2.23
N SER A 105 6.93 5.05 -2.49
CA SER A 105 7.74 5.43 -3.65
C SER A 105 7.02 5.04 -4.94
N VAL A 106 7.45 5.66 -6.07
CA VAL A 106 7.01 5.23 -7.41
C VAL A 106 7.76 3.95 -7.81
N VAL A 107 7.04 2.98 -8.33
CA VAL A 107 7.57 1.72 -8.84
C VAL A 107 7.19 1.49 -10.29
N GLY A 108 8.06 0.80 -11.03
CA GLY A 108 7.82 0.34 -12.40
C GLY A 108 7.36 -1.12 -12.46
N GLY A 109 7.11 -1.60 -13.67
CA GLY A 109 6.63 -2.96 -13.93
C GLY A 109 7.49 -4.04 -13.29
N GLY A 110 6.87 -4.96 -12.57
CA GLY A 110 7.51 -6.05 -11.85
C GLY A 110 8.08 -5.67 -10.48
N GLU A 111 8.00 -4.39 -10.07
CA GLU A 111 8.50 -3.91 -8.78
C GLU A 111 7.38 -3.82 -7.74
N GLU A 112 7.78 -3.76 -6.47
CA GLU A 112 6.88 -3.53 -5.34
C GLU A 112 7.48 -2.54 -4.34
N THR A 113 6.62 -1.87 -3.59
CA THR A 113 6.95 -0.94 -2.52
C THR A 113 5.87 -0.98 -1.44
N SER A 114 6.17 -0.51 -0.25
CA SER A 114 5.17 -0.46 0.82
C SER A 114 5.31 0.80 1.66
N VAL A 115 4.22 1.15 2.32
CA VAL A 115 4.17 2.18 3.35
C VAL A 115 3.37 1.68 4.54
N THR A 116 3.83 2.00 5.73
CA THR A 116 3.10 1.77 6.99
C THR A 116 2.79 3.12 7.61
N PHE A 117 1.56 3.33 8.00
CA PHE A 117 1.12 4.55 8.67
C PHE A 117 0.35 4.24 9.95
N ASP A 118 0.40 5.15 10.90
CA ASP A 118 -0.32 5.08 12.16
C ASP A 118 -1.82 5.30 11.91
N VAL A 119 -2.66 4.38 12.37
CA VAL A 119 -4.12 4.44 12.19
C VAL A 119 -4.74 5.60 12.98
N SER A 120 -4.07 6.10 14.01
CA SER A 120 -4.50 7.30 14.74
C SER A 120 -4.53 8.59 13.90
N LYS A 121 -3.92 8.59 12.70
CA LYS A 121 -4.04 9.67 11.71
C LYS A 121 -5.39 9.69 11.01
N LEU A 122 -6.19 8.63 11.13
CA LEU A 122 -7.51 8.54 10.54
C LEU A 122 -8.58 8.94 11.56
N GLU A 123 -9.53 9.75 11.12
CA GLU A 123 -10.64 10.25 11.92
C GLU A 123 -11.92 9.46 11.60
N GLU A 124 -12.72 9.14 12.61
CA GLU A 124 -13.99 8.46 12.43
C GLU A 124 -14.98 9.33 11.62
N GLY A 125 -15.63 8.71 10.63
CA GLY A 125 -16.59 9.41 9.77
C GLY A 125 -15.97 10.30 8.70
N GLN A 126 -14.62 10.38 8.64
CA GLN A 126 -13.93 11.10 7.56
C GLN A 126 -13.77 10.18 6.34
N ASP A 127 -14.07 10.71 5.16
CA ASP A 127 -13.80 10.03 3.89
C ASP A 127 -12.36 10.29 3.43
N TYR A 128 -11.69 9.21 3.01
CA TYR A 128 -10.33 9.25 2.48
C TYR A 128 -10.31 8.70 1.07
N THR A 129 -9.43 9.28 0.23
CA THR A 129 -9.15 8.81 -1.11
C THR A 129 -7.68 8.42 -1.22
N TYR A 130 -7.41 7.21 -1.68
CA TYR A 130 -6.07 6.84 -2.14
C TYR A 130 -6.00 6.93 -3.66
N PHE A 131 -4.82 7.27 -4.17
CA PHE A 131 -4.63 7.53 -5.60
C PHE A 131 -3.17 7.34 -6.02
N CYS A 132 -2.95 7.27 -7.34
CA CYS A 132 -1.62 7.38 -7.93
C CYS A 132 -1.39 8.82 -8.38
N SER A 133 -0.33 9.47 -7.90
CA SER A 133 -0.01 10.87 -8.25
C SER A 133 0.87 11.03 -9.49
N PHE A 134 1.27 9.94 -10.15
CA PHE A 134 1.93 10.01 -11.45
C PHE A 134 1.07 10.85 -12.43
N PRO A 135 1.66 11.75 -13.25
CA PRO A 135 0.91 12.66 -14.11
C PRO A 135 -0.17 11.96 -14.95
N GLY A 136 -1.42 12.42 -14.79
CA GLY A 136 -2.58 11.90 -15.50
C GLY A 136 -3.21 10.63 -14.91
N HIS A 137 -2.56 9.93 -13.98
CA HIS A 137 -3.08 8.66 -13.44
C HIS A 137 -4.20 8.84 -12.41
N PHE A 138 -4.15 9.87 -11.58
CA PHE A 138 -5.09 10.08 -10.45
C PHE A 138 -6.57 10.09 -10.87
N ALA A 139 -6.89 10.45 -12.12
CA ALA A 139 -8.26 10.45 -12.62
C ALA A 139 -8.87 9.03 -12.72
N LEU A 140 -8.04 8.01 -12.96
CA LEU A 140 -8.44 6.61 -13.14
C LEU A 140 -7.98 5.72 -11.97
N MET A 141 -6.76 5.98 -11.46
CA MET A 141 -6.14 5.22 -10.39
C MET A 141 -6.44 5.87 -9.05
N ASN A 142 -7.64 5.65 -8.55
CA ASN A 142 -8.06 6.07 -7.21
C ASN A 142 -9.07 5.08 -6.62
N GLY A 143 -9.28 5.18 -5.32
CA GLY A 143 -10.25 4.42 -4.57
C GLY A 143 -10.51 5.03 -3.20
N SER A 144 -11.48 4.52 -2.47
CA SER A 144 -11.83 4.99 -1.14
C SER A 144 -11.14 4.18 -0.05
N LEU A 145 -10.80 4.85 1.05
CA LEU A 145 -10.35 4.20 2.28
C LEU A 145 -11.24 4.65 3.42
N LYS A 146 -11.66 3.72 4.28
CA LYS A 146 -12.52 3.97 5.42
C LYS A 146 -11.97 3.35 6.69
N LEU A 147 -12.09 4.07 7.79
CA LEU A 147 -11.89 3.54 9.13
C LEU A 147 -13.16 2.82 9.56
N VAL A 148 -13.04 1.53 9.92
CA VAL A 148 -14.15 0.64 10.31
C VAL A 148 -13.90 0.01 11.69
N ASP A 149 -14.95 -0.52 12.32
CA ASP A 149 -14.88 -1.21 13.62
C ASP A 149 -14.18 -2.57 13.55
#